data_8ad806e427a656beba644dd13a74a819
#
_entry.id   8ad806e427a656beba644dd13a74a819
#
_cell.length_a   1.000
_cell.length_b   1.000
_cell.length_c   1.000
_cell.angle_alpha   90.00
_cell.angle_beta   90.00
_cell.angle_gamma   90.00
#
_symmetry.space_group_name_H-M   'P 1'
#
loop_
_entity.id
_entity.type
_entity.pdbx_description
1 polymer ?
#
loop_
_entity_poly.entity_id
_entity_poly.type
_entity_poly.pdbx_seq_one_letter_code
_entity_poly.pdbx_strand_id
1 'polypeptide(L)'
;MSGHTGGSNMSSYEKEYLWAKNEPESFWRAQAENIDWFESPKTILKSDENGIERWFPDGVMNTSWLALDYHCEQGRGDNTALIYDSPVTGNKKTYTYRELRDQVAKIAGMLSAQGVEKGDRVVVYMPMIPEAAMAMLACARLGAIHSVVFGGFAPNELAVRIEDAEPKVIMTASCGIEISKIIPYKPLVDKAIMDSRWKPEKVFVFQRPECEAELNQERDLDWQQEYSQALPHACVPVLATDPLYILYTSGTTGKPKGVVRDNGGHAVALKYSMSAIYNIPQGGVFWAASDVGWVVGHSYIVYAPLIHGCTTILFEGKPVRTPNPGAFWRVCDEYKVDALFSAPTAFRAIKKEDPEGEFLKQYDLSNLKTIFMAGERLDPPTLEWVQSKTDKPVIDHWWQTETGWAIAGNPTGIEMMPVKAGSSTKPIPGYQVEILDELGEPVKPNQQGFVALKRPLPPSCLPTVWRNHDRFETGYLSQFPGYYVSGDGGYLDEDGYLFIMGRIDDVINVAGHRLSTGEMEEIVGGHPAIAECAVVGIHDDLKGQLPLGFVVLKDGVKVDELALEGELVGKVRSEIGAVACFKHALVVDRLPKTRSGKILRRTIRQIADGEQYTVPSTIDDPTSLNEIERVLRR
;
A
#
# COMPACT_ATOMS: atom_id res chain seq x y z
N MET A 1 28.82 -29.08 43.32
CA MET A 1 28.55 -27.70 42.85
C MET A 1 28.23 -27.80 41.38
N SER A 2 26.94 -27.90 41.04
CA SER A 2 26.45 -28.01 39.67
C SER A 2 26.09 -26.60 39.19
N GLY A 3 26.92 -26.06 38.30
CA GLY A 3 26.64 -24.80 37.62
C GLY A 3 25.49 -24.98 36.64
N HIS A 4 24.36 -24.41 36.93
CA HIS A 4 23.28 -24.22 35.97
C HIS A 4 23.71 -23.08 35.04
N THR A 5 24.19 -23.44 33.84
CA THR A 5 24.24 -22.52 32.72
C THR A 5 22.83 -22.41 32.16
N GLY A 6 22.10 -21.41 32.60
CA GLY A 6 20.81 -21.03 31.99
C GLY A 6 21.05 -20.48 30.59
N GLY A 7 21.09 -21.35 29.61
CA GLY A 7 20.95 -20.95 28.22
C GLY A 7 19.52 -20.41 28.02
N SER A 8 19.37 -19.12 27.87
CA SER A 8 18.11 -18.52 27.48
C SER A 8 17.72 -19.10 26.11
N ASN A 9 16.64 -19.89 26.05
CA ASN A 9 16.08 -20.38 24.81
C ASN A 9 15.45 -19.18 24.05
N MET A 10 16.26 -18.55 23.16
CA MET A 10 15.76 -17.52 22.27
C MET A 10 14.70 -18.10 21.33
N SER A 11 13.63 -17.37 21.10
CA SER A 11 12.59 -17.74 20.14
C SER A 11 13.14 -17.76 18.69
N SER A 12 12.40 -18.39 17.79
CA SER A 12 12.77 -18.44 16.37
C SER A 12 12.85 -17.03 15.77
N TYR A 13 11.91 -16.16 16.14
CA TYR A 13 11.95 -14.75 15.73
C TYR A 13 13.20 -14.04 16.24
N GLU A 14 13.50 -14.16 17.52
CA GLU A 14 14.66 -13.49 18.11
C GLU A 14 15.97 -13.91 17.45
N LYS A 15 16.12 -15.19 17.15
CA LYS A 15 17.31 -15.72 16.46
C LYS A 15 17.47 -15.09 15.08
N GLU A 16 16.41 -15.07 14.30
CA GLU A 16 16.46 -14.53 12.94
C GLU A 16 16.61 -13.01 12.95
N TYR A 17 15.88 -12.33 13.83
CA TYR A 17 16.00 -10.89 13.99
C TYR A 17 17.42 -10.46 14.37
N LEU A 18 18.05 -11.13 15.35
CA LEU A 18 19.41 -10.83 15.78
C LEU A 18 20.44 -11.17 14.69
N TRP A 19 20.24 -12.22 13.93
CA TRP A 19 21.09 -12.52 12.78
C TRP A 19 21.06 -11.39 11.76
N ALA A 20 19.87 -10.95 11.36
CA ALA A 20 19.72 -9.83 10.43
C ALA A 20 20.30 -8.51 10.98
N LYS A 21 20.15 -8.27 12.28
CA LYS A 21 20.64 -7.06 12.94
C LYS A 21 22.16 -7.02 13.07
N ASN A 22 22.75 -8.11 13.53
CA ASN A 22 24.18 -8.17 13.87
C ASN A 22 25.06 -8.52 12.65
N GLU A 23 24.52 -9.27 11.69
CA GLU A 23 25.23 -9.73 10.49
C GLU A 23 24.36 -9.52 9.24
N PRO A 24 24.03 -8.26 8.90
CA PRO A 24 23.07 -7.97 7.81
C PRO A 24 23.54 -8.50 6.45
N GLU A 25 24.84 -8.44 6.14
CA GLU A 25 25.36 -8.98 4.88
C GLU A 25 25.22 -10.50 4.80
N SER A 26 25.51 -11.21 5.88
CA SER A 26 25.32 -12.67 5.96
C SER A 26 23.86 -13.06 5.79
N PHE A 27 22.97 -12.37 6.49
CA PHE A 27 21.54 -12.62 6.43
C PHE A 27 20.99 -12.41 5.01
N TRP A 28 21.27 -11.27 4.40
CA TRP A 28 20.74 -10.94 3.07
C TRP A 28 21.42 -11.71 1.95
N ARG A 29 22.69 -12.14 2.15
CA ARG A 29 23.33 -13.10 1.24
C ARG A 29 22.55 -14.40 1.20
N ALA A 30 22.16 -14.94 2.36
CA ALA A 30 21.36 -16.16 2.43
C ALA A 30 19.99 -15.99 1.77
N GLN A 31 19.33 -14.84 1.95
CA GLN A 31 18.04 -14.57 1.31
C GLN A 31 18.19 -14.41 -0.22
N ALA A 32 19.26 -13.81 -0.68
CA ALA A 32 19.53 -13.65 -2.11
C ALA A 32 19.71 -14.99 -2.84
N GLU A 33 20.09 -16.05 -2.14
CA GLU A 33 20.17 -17.41 -2.72
C GLU A 33 18.80 -18.00 -3.06
N ASN A 34 17.72 -17.44 -2.54
CA ASN A 34 16.35 -17.89 -2.80
C ASN A 34 15.75 -17.37 -4.11
N ILE A 35 16.46 -16.52 -4.83
CA ILE A 35 16.10 -16.10 -6.18
C ILE A 35 17.21 -16.51 -7.17
N ASP A 36 16.86 -16.63 -8.43
CA ASP A 36 17.82 -16.98 -9.48
C ASP A 36 18.38 -15.72 -10.14
N TRP A 37 19.69 -15.62 -10.17
CA TRP A 37 20.45 -14.55 -10.80
C TRP A 37 21.00 -15.00 -12.14
N PHE A 38 21.09 -14.09 -13.09
CA PHE A 38 21.89 -14.35 -14.31
C PHE A 38 23.38 -14.32 -13.96
N GLU A 39 23.77 -13.39 -13.07
CA GLU A 39 25.08 -13.35 -12.45
C GLU A 39 24.86 -13.08 -10.94
N SER A 40 25.24 -14.05 -10.11
CA SER A 40 25.08 -13.91 -8.66
C SER A 40 25.92 -12.77 -8.10
N PRO A 41 25.38 -11.96 -7.17
CA PRO A 41 26.16 -10.87 -6.59
C PRO A 41 27.35 -11.38 -5.79
N LYS A 42 28.50 -10.77 -5.98
CA LYS A 42 29.71 -11.00 -5.15
C LYS A 42 29.76 -10.02 -3.99
N THR A 43 29.32 -8.78 -4.23
CA THR A 43 29.19 -7.74 -3.22
C THR A 43 27.75 -7.71 -2.73
N ILE A 44 27.54 -7.77 -1.42
CA ILE A 44 26.20 -7.80 -0.83
C ILE A 44 25.72 -6.38 -0.49
N LEU A 45 26.57 -5.58 0.14
CA LEU A 45 26.23 -4.21 0.55
C LEU A 45 27.40 -3.28 0.27
N LYS A 46 27.12 -2.16 -0.40
CA LYS A 46 28.12 -1.13 -0.70
C LYS A 46 27.43 0.24 -0.79
N SER A 47 28.03 1.25 -0.19
CA SER A 47 27.56 2.62 -0.35
C SER A 47 27.83 3.14 -1.76
N ASP A 48 26.84 3.84 -2.32
CA ASP A 48 26.98 4.51 -3.62
C ASP A 48 27.69 5.87 -3.49
N GLU A 49 27.78 6.60 -4.59
CA GLU A 49 28.41 7.92 -4.65
C GLU A 49 27.75 8.97 -3.75
N ASN A 50 26.50 8.78 -3.38
CA ASN A 50 25.73 9.65 -2.48
C ASN A 50 25.79 9.16 -1.01
N GLY A 51 26.56 8.12 -0.71
CA GLY A 51 26.65 7.56 0.63
C GLY A 51 25.42 6.72 1.03
N ILE A 52 24.61 6.30 0.07
CA ILE A 52 23.45 5.46 0.31
C ILE A 52 23.83 3.99 0.15
N GLU A 53 23.47 3.20 1.12
CA GLU A 53 23.74 1.76 1.12
C GLU A 53 22.90 1.06 0.05
N ARG A 54 23.59 0.39 -0.89
CA ARG A 54 22.94 -0.33 -1.99
C ARG A 54 23.20 -1.83 -1.86
N TRP A 55 22.15 -2.61 -2.06
CA TRP A 55 22.20 -4.07 -1.94
C TRP A 55 22.47 -4.72 -3.29
N PHE A 56 23.36 -5.71 -3.30
CA PHE A 56 23.68 -6.56 -4.46
C PHE A 56 24.12 -5.80 -5.71
N PRO A 57 25.00 -4.79 -5.60
CA PRO A 57 25.23 -3.84 -6.70
C PRO A 57 25.80 -4.46 -7.98
N ASP A 58 26.46 -5.62 -7.90
CA ASP A 58 27.03 -6.34 -9.04
C ASP A 58 26.20 -7.56 -9.47
N GLY A 59 25.05 -7.79 -8.86
CA GLY A 59 24.12 -8.84 -9.27
C GLY A 59 23.42 -8.48 -10.59
N VAL A 60 23.24 -9.46 -11.46
CA VAL A 60 22.51 -9.30 -12.72
C VAL A 60 21.31 -10.24 -12.74
N MET A 61 20.15 -9.70 -13.07
CA MET A 61 18.89 -10.43 -13.03
C MET A 61 17.83 -9.77 -13.93
N ASN A 62 16.60 -10.26 -13.91
CA ASN A 62 15.44 -9.62 -14.49
C ASN A 62 14.20 -9.98 -13.68
N THR A 63 13.49 -8.97 -13.19
CA THR A 63 12.32 -9.16 -12.31
C THR A 63 11.18 -9.90 -13.00
N SER A 64 10.89 -9.59 -14.27
CA SER A 64 9.85 -10.29 -15.04
C SER A 64 10.22 -11.75 -15.29
N TRP A 65 11.48 -12.04 -15.57
CA TRP A 65 11.97 -13.40 -15.73
C TRP A 65 11.76 -14.21 -14.43
N LEU A 66 12.10 -13.63 -13.29
CA LEU A 66 11.87 -14.28 -12.00
C LEU A 66 10.40 -14.57 -11.73
N ALA A 67 9.54 -13.64 -12.12
CA ALA A 67 8.10 -13.75 -11.89
C ALA A 67 7.40 -14.77 -12.80
N LEU A 68 7.89 -14.97 -14.02
CA LEU A 68 7.19 -15.74 -15.05
C LEU A 68 8.04 -16.85 -15.68
N ASP A 69 9.06 -16.50 -16.42
CA ASP A 69 9.91 -17.44 -17.19
C ASP A 69 10.53 -18.51 -16.30
N TYR A 70 11.03 -18.11 -15.13
CA TYR A 70 11.62 -19.01 -14.15
C TYR A 70 10.67 -20.17 -13.81
N HIS A 71 9.41 -19.86 -13.53
CA HIS A 71 8.43 -20.90 -13.18
C HIS A 71 8.13 -21.83 -14.35
N CYS A 72 8.10 -21.30 -15.57
CA CYS A 72 7.96 -22.14 -16.77
C CYS A 72 9.15 -23.10 -16.93
N GLU A 73 10.37 -22.62 -16.72
CA GLU A 73 11.59 -23.43 -16.80
C GLU A 73 11.67 -24.49 -15.69
N GLN A 74 11.05 -24.22 -14.55
CA GLN A 74 11.00 -25.17 -13.42
C GLN A 74 9.83 -26.15 -13.51
N GLY A 75 9.12 -26.22 -14.62
CA GLY A 75 8.01 -27.15 -14.80
C GLY A 75 6.69 -26.69 -14.21
N ARG A 76 6.56 -25.44 -13.82
CA ARG A 76 5.34 -24.85 -13.24
C ARG A 76 4.55 -23.99 -14.23
N GLY A 77 4.84 -24.10 -15.51
CA GLY A 77 4.20 -23.28 -16.54
C GLY A 77 2.69 -23.43 -16.62
N ASP A 78 2.15 -24.58 -16.24
CA ASP A 78 0.70 -24.84 -16.26
C ASP A 78 -0.01 -24.48 -14.95
N ASN A 79 0.73 -24.05 -13.92
CA ASN A 79 0.15 -23.56 -12.69
C ASN A 79 -0.55 -22.21 -12.93
N THR A 80 -1.61 -21.95 -12.20
CA THR A 80 -2.33 -20.67 -12.26
C THR A 80 -1.45 -19.56 -11.69
N ALA A 81 -1.22 -18.51 -12.50
CA ALA A 81 -0.47 -17.32 -12.10
C ALA A 81 -1.40 -16.19 -11.66
N LEU A 82 -2.41 -15.89 -12.47
CA LEU A 82 -3.28 -14.73 -12.27
C LEU A 82 -4.74 -15.12 -12.50
N ILE A 83 -5.60 -14.73 -11.57
CA ILE A 83 -7.05 -14.82 -11.71
C ILE A 83 -7.60 -13.39 -11.79
N TYR A 84 -8.28 -13.09 -12.90
CA TYR A 84 -9.03 -11.87 -13.06
C TYR A 84 -10.49 -12.11 -12.71
N ASP A 85 -11.01 -11.32 -11.78
CA ASP A 85 -12.42 -11.36 -11.39
C ASP A 85 -12.99 -9.94 -11.43
N SER A 86 -13.98 -9.74 -12.30
CA SER A 86 -14.59 -8.43 -12.50
C SER A 86 -16.10 -8.51 -12.28
N PRO A 87 -16.58 -8.24 -11.06
CA PRO A 87 -18.02 -8.19 -10.82
C PRO A 87 -18.71 -7.01 -11.55
N VAL A 88 -17.97 -5.98 -11.94
CA VAL A 88 -18.53 -4.82 -12.65
C VAL A 88 -18.75 -5.09 -14.15
N THR A 89 -18.08 -6.07 -14.74
CA THR A 89 -18.30 -6.49 -16.13
C THR A 89 -18.90 -7.89 -16.24
N GLY A 90 -18.83 -8.68 -15.16
CA GLY A 90 -19.19 -10.10 -15.17
C GLY A 90 -18.12 -11.00 -15.75
N ASN A 91 -16.95 -10.47 -16.10
CA ASN A 91 -15.85 -11.23 -16.69
C ASN A 91 -14.98 -11.89 -15.61
N LYS A 92 -14.57 -13.13 -15.92
CA LYS A 92 -13.58 -13.87 -15.13
C LYS A 92 -12.61 -14.52 -16.09
N LYS A 93 -11.32 -14.48 -15.77
CA LYS A 93 -10.30 -15.13 -16.60
C LYS A 93 -9.14 -15.61 -15.76
N THR A 94 -8.65 -16.80 -16.08
CA THR A 94 -7.48 -17.40 -15.43
C THR A 94 -6.33 -17.50 -16.42
N TYR A 95 -5.14 -17.14 -15.96
CA TYR A 95 -3.91 -17.21 -16.76
C TYR A 95 -2.94 -18.15 -16.06
N THR A 96 -2.40 -19.13 -16.81
CA THR A 96 -1.25 -19.91 -16.33
C THR A 96 0.02 -19.07 -16.41
N TYR A 97 1.09 -19.51 -15.74
CA TYR A 97 2.41 -18.86 -15.86
C TYR A 97 2.88 -18.79 -17.31
N ARG A 98 2.66 -19.84 -18.08
CA ARG A 98 3.04 -19.88 -19.51
C ARG A 98 2.22 -18.88 -20.33
N GLU A 99 0.91 -18.87 -20.15
CA GLU A 99 0.03 -17.91 -20.85
C GLU A 99 0.38 -16.47 -20.50
N LEU A 100 0.60 -16.18 -19.22
CA LEU A 100 0.95 -14.83 -18.77
C LEU A 100 2.32 -14.42 -19.30
N ARG A 101 3.33 -15.29 -19.25
CA ARG A 101 4.65 -15.06 -19.84
C ARG A 101 4.54 -14.73 -21.31
N ASP A 102 3.80 -15.52 -22.08
CA ASP A 102 3.71 -15.35 -23.54
C ASP A 102 3.05 -14.02 -23.90
N GLN A 103 2.00 -13.64 -23.18
CA GLN A 103 1.35 -12.35 -23.39
C GLN A 103 2.24 -11.17 -22.99
N VAL A 104 2.92 -11.27 -21.86
CA VAL A 104 3.86 -10.24 -21.40
C VAL A 104 5.04 -10.09 -22.39
N ALA A 105 5.56 -11.18 -22.90
CA ALA A 105 6.63 -11.14 -23.90
C ALA A 105 6.20 -10.41 -25.19
N LYS A 106 4.97 -10.61 -25.64
CA LYS A 106 4.43 -9.90 -26.82
C LYS A 106 4.18 -8.42 -26.52
N ILE A 107 3.69 -8.08 -25.34
CA ILE A 107 3.51 -6.67 -24.93
C ILE A 107 4.87 -5.97 -24.85
N ALA A 108 5.90 -6.66 -24.35
CA ALA A 108 7.26 -6.14 -24.39
C ALA A 108 7.72 -5.90 -25.84
N GLY A 109 7.36 -6.80 -26.76
CA GLY A 109 7.60 -6.64 -28.20
C GLY A 109 6.88 -5.43 -28.79
N MET A 110 5.64 -5.14 -28.36
CA MET A 110 4.92 -3.92 -28.76
C MET A 110 5.70 -2.67 -28.34
N LEU A 111 6.15 -2.64 -27.09
CA LEU A 111 6.93 -1.51 -26.56
C LEU A 111 8.26 -1.36 -27.31
N SER A 112 8.98 -2.45 -27.51
CA SER A 112 10.26 -2.47 -28.23
C SER A 112 10.12 -1.99 -29.68
N ALA A 113 9.02 -2.36 -30.36
CA ALA A 113 8.74 -1.90 -31.71
C ALA A 113 8.55 -0.37 -31.81
N GLN A 114 8.20 0.29 -30.72
CA GLN A 114 8.11 1.74 -30.63
C GLN A 114 9.38 2.38 -30.05
N GLY A 115 10.45 1.61 -29.95
CA GLY A 115 11.75 2.11 -29.51
C GLY A 115 11.94 2.20 -28.00
N VAL A 116 11.08 1.58 -27.19
CA VAL A 116 11.27 1.52 -25.74
C VAL A 116 12.43 0.60 -25.41
N GLU A 117 13.41 1.11 -24.70
CA GLU A 117 14.63 0.43 -24.31
C GLU A 117 14.84 0.47 -22.79
N LYS A 118 15.85 -0.27 -22.33
CA LYS A 118 16.28 -0.23 -20.93
C LYS A 118 16.49 1.21 -20.46
N GLY A 119 15.90 1.56 -19.32
CA GLY A 119 16.01 2.89 -18.72
C GLY A 119 14.97 3.90 -19.22
N ASP A 120 14.26 3.63 -20.30
CA ASP A 120 13.15 4.46 -20.73
C ASP A 120 11.99 4.35 -19.74
N ARG A 121 11.24 5.45 -19.53
CA ARG A 121 10.07 5.45 -18.66
C ARG A 121 8.81 5.21 -19.46
N VAL A 122 7.90 4.47 -18.86
CA VAL A 122 6.57 4.18 -19.39
C VAL A 122 5.56 4.50 -18.28
N VAL A 123 4.63 5.38 -18.56
CA VAL A 123 3.51 5.65 -17.64
C VAL A 123 2.38 4.68 -17.96
N VAL A 124 1.83 4.06 -16.91
CA VAL A 124 0.67 3.16 -17.00
C VAL A 124 -0.49 3.81 -16.25
N TYR A 125 -1.56 4.12 -16.98
CA TYR A 125 -2.78 4.70 -16.44
C TYR A 125 -3.96 3.84 -16.87
N MET A 126 -4.27 2.82 -16.07
CA MET A 126 -5.22 1.77 -16.43
C MET A 126 -6.09 1.36 -15.23
N PRO A 127 -7.31 0.86 -15.49
CA PRO A 127 -8.12 0.25 -14.44
C PRO A 127 -7.56 -1.12 -14.04
N MET A 128 -8.22 -1.78 -13.08
CA MET A 128 -7.84 -3.10 -12.56
C MET A 128 -8.19 -4.23 -13.54
N ILE A 129 -7.51 -4.24 -14.67
CA ILE A 129 -7.61 -5.28 -15.71
C ILE A 129 -6.24 -5.99 -15.86
N PRO A 130 -6.22 -7.22 -16.39
CA PRO A 130 -4.97 -7.97 -16.54
C PRO A 130 -3.88 -7.23 -17.30
N GLU A 131 -4.25 -6.44 -18.30
CA GLU A 131 -3.34 -5.67 -19.13
C GLU A 131 -2.53 -4.65 -18.33
N ALA A 132 -3.05 -4.17 -17.19
CA ALA A 132 -2.31 -3.27 -16.30
C ALA A 132 -1.12 -4.02 -15.65
N ALA A 133 -1.35 -5.21 -15.11
CA ALA A 133 -0.29 -6.04 -14.55
C ALA A 133 0.69 -6.50 -15.64
N MET A 134 0.18 -6.84 -16.81
CA MET A 134 1.01 -7.23 -17.96
C MET A 134 1.91 -6.09 -18.43
N ALA A 135 1.40 -4.86 -18.43
CA ALA A 135 2.19 -3.67 -18.78
C ALA A 135 3.37 -3.47 -17.83
N MET A 136 3.14 -3.64 -16.52
CA MET A 136 4.20 -3.55 -15.52
C MET A 136 5.28 -4.60 -15.75
N LEU A 137 4.87 -5.85 -15.95
CA LEU A 137 5.78 -6.97 -16.20
C LEU A 137 6.52 -6.85 -17.54
N ALA A 138 5.87 -6.30 -18.56
CA ALA A 138 6.49 -6.05 -19.87
C ALA A 138 7.58 -4.97 -19.79
N CYS A 139 7.35 -3.90 -19.05
CA CYS A 139 8.37 -2.90 -18.78
C CYS A 139 9.56 -3.51 -18.03
N ALA A 140 9.31 -4.29 -17.01
CA ALA A 140 10.36 -5.00 -16.27
C ALA A 140 11.16 -5.94 -17.18
N ARG A 141 10.48 -6.61 -18.11
CA ARG A 141 11.11 -7.52 -19.08
C ARG A 141 12.13 -6.81 -19.96
N LEU A 142 11.85 -5.57 -20.36
CA LEU A 142 12.75 -4.74 -21.17
C LEU A 142 13.82 -4.00 -20.36
N GLY A 143 13.71 -3.99 -19.02
CA GLY A 143 14.51 -3.10 -18.19
C GLY A 143 14.05 -1.64 -18.26
N ALA A 144 12.88 -1.39 -18.85
CA ALA A 144 12.23 -0.09 -18.84
C ALA A 144 11.64 0.17 -17.44
N ILE A 145 11.47 1.44 -17.10
CA ILE A 145 11.03 1.87 -15.78
C ILE A 145 9.56 2.26 -15.87
N HIS A 146 8.68 1.48 -15.24
CA HIS A 146 7.27 1.85 -15.25
C HIS A 146 6.93 2.85 -14.14
N SER A 147 5.97 3.72 -14.41
CA SER A 147 5.35 4.58 -13.42
C SER A 147 3.84 4.41 -13.54
N VAL A 148 3.27 3.65 -12.63
CA VAL A 148 1.83 3.38 -12.61
C VAL A 148 1.15 4.52 -11.88
N VAL A 149 0.15 5.12 -12.55
CA VAL A 149 -0.68 6.17 -11.99
C VAL A 149 -2.07 5.61 -11.75
N PHE A 150 -2.58 5.80 -10.54
CA PHE A 150 -3.91 5.31 -10.17
C PHE A 150 -4.97 5.80 -11.17
N GLY A 151 -5.73 4.87 -11.75
CA GLY A 151 -6.69 5.13 -12.81
C GLY A 151 -7.88 6.00 -12.42
N GLY A 152 -8.03 6.31 -11.14
CA GLY A 152 -9.03 7.26 -10.65
C GLY A 152 -8.54 8.70 -10.55
N PHE A 153 -7.25 8.97 -10.81
CA PHE A 153 -6.70 10.33 -10.69
C PHE A 153 -7.18 11.25 -11.81
N ALA A 154 -7.38 12.53 -11.43
CA ALA A 154 -7.72 13.59 -12.37
C ALA A 154 -6.56 13.93 -13.32
N PRO A 155 -6.84 14.58 -14.46
CA PRO A 155 -5.81 14.91 -15.45
C PRO A 155 -4.61 15.70 -14.92
N ASN A 156 -4.82 16.62 -13.99
CA ASN A 156 -3.72 17.40 -13.40
C ASN A 156 -2.73 16.54 -12.61
N GLU A 157 -3.22 15.51 -11.92
CA GLU A 157 -2.36 14.56 -11.19
C GLU A 157 -1.55 13.68 -12.16
N LEU A 158 -2.18 13.26 -13.24
CA LEU A 158 -1.49 12.51 -14.30
C LEU A 158 -0.46 13.41 -15.01
N ALA A 159 -0.79 14.66 -15.30
CA ALA A 159 0.09 15.62 -15.94
C ALA A 159 1.38 15.87 -15.15
N VAL A 160 1.27 16.05 -13.83
CA VAL A 160 2.44 16.27 -12.95
C VAL A 160 3.38 15.06 -13.00
N ARG A 161 2.84 13.85 -13.05
CA ARG A 161 3.63 12.61 -13.11
C ARG A 161 4.26 12.41 -14.48
N ILE A 162 3.58 12.77 -15.54
CA ILE A 162 4.13 12.77 -16.90
C ILE A 162 5.32 13.74 -16.99
N GLU A 163 5.18 14.93 -16.47
CA GLU A 163 6.27 15.92 -16.47
C GLU A 163 7.50 15.45 -15.71
N ASP A 164 7.32 14.83 -14.56
CA ASP A 164 8.44 14.40 -13.71
C ASP A 164 9.12 13.14 -14.24
N ALA A 165 8.34 12.15 -14.68
CA ALA A 165 8.85 10.87 -15.17
C ALA A 165 9.42 10.98 -16.60
N GLU A 166 8.93 11.91 -17.41
CA GLU A 166 9.30 12.06 -18.83
C GLU A 166 9.17 10.72 -19.60
N PRO A 167 7.96 10.13 -19.66
CA PRO A 167 7.78 8.84 -20.30
C PRO A 167 7.91 8.92 -21.82
N LYS A 168 8.52 7.90 -22.39
CA LYS A 168 8.58 7.74 -23.84
C LYS A 168 7.20 7.38 -24.40
N VAL A 169 6.49 6.47 -23.71
CA VAL A 169 5.13 6.07 -24.06
C VAL A 169 4.24 6.06 -22.82
N ILE A 170 2.92 6.17 -23.08
CA ILE A 170 1.88 5.94 -22.08
C ILE A 170 1.09 4.72 -22.51
N MET A 171 0.73 3.88 -21.56
CA MET A 171 -0.17 2.74 -21.75
C MET A 171 -1.47 3.00 -20.96
N THR A 172 -2.59 2.99 -21.64
CA THR A 172 -3.90 3.25 -21.03
C THR A 172 -4.97 2.31 -21.57
N ALA A 173 -6.15 2.39 -21.01
CA ALA A 173 -7.36 1.75 -21.52
C ALA A 173 -8.39 2.80 -21.93
N SER A 174 -9.36 2.41 -22.74
CA SER A 174 -10.41 3.32 -23.21
C SER A 174 -11.34 3.79 -22.09
N CYS A 175 -11.55 2.95 -21.06
CA CYS A 175 -12.40 3.30 -19.94
C CYS A 175 -12.07 2.46 -18.70
N GLY A 176 -12.46 2.99 -17.53
CA GLY A 176 -12.61 2.26 -16.29
C GLY A 176 -14.08 2.17 -15.90
N ILE A 177 -14.38 1.28 -14.95
CA ILE A 177 -15.75 1.11 -14.45
C ILE A 177 -15.70 1.17 -12.92
N GLU A 178 -16.41 2.16 -12.37
CA GLU A 178 -16.53 2.31 -10.93
C GLU A 178 -17.97 2.00 -10.52
N ILE A 179 -18.16 0.81 -9.91
CA ILE A 179 -19.47 0.24 -9.57
C ILE A 179 -20.29 0.05 -10.84
N SER A 180 -21.16 1.02 -11.20
CA SER A 180 -21.98 1.02 -12.42
C SER A 180 -21.63 2.16 -13.37
N LYS A 181 -20.69 3.03 -12.99
CA LYS A 181 -20.33 4.21 -13.77
C LYS A 181 -19.16 3.92 -14.68
N ILE A 182 -19.34 4.12 -15.97
CA ILE A 182 -18.27 4.03 -16.96
C ILE A 182 -17.55 5.39 -17.01
N ILE A 183 -16.24 5.34 -16.87
CA ILE A 183 -15.37 6.53 -16.89
C ILE A 183 -14.48 6.43 -18.12
N PRO A 184 -14.69 7.29 -19.13
CA PRO A 184 -13.77 7.36 -20.28
C PRO A 184 -12.38 7.83 -19.83
N TYR A 185 -11.36 7.00 -20.03
CA TYR A 185 -9.98 7.33 -19.62
C TYR A 185 -9.24 8.15 -20.67
N LYS A 186 -9.50 7.88 -21.96
CA LYS A 186 -8.76 8.54 -23.04
C LYS A 186 -8.86 10.07 -22.98
N PRO A 187 -10.05 10.69 -22.76
CA PRO A 187 -10.14 12.14 -22.59
C PRO A 187 -9.30 12.69 -21.43
N LEU A 188 -9.17 11.92 -20.33
CA LEU A 188 -8.35 12.31 -19.19
C LEU A 188 -6.86 12.27 -19.55
N VAL A 189 -6.44 11.25 -20.28
CA VAL A 189 -5.05 11.12 -20.78
C VAL A 189 -4.73 12.25 -21.75
N ASP A 190 -5.62 12.53 -22.70
CA ASP A 190 -5.44 13.60 -23.67
C ASP A 190 -5.29 14.98 -23.00
N LYS A 191 -6.12 15.24 -22.00
CA LYS A 191 -6.06 16.49 -21.21
C LYS A 191 -4.73 16.57 -20.44
N ALA A 192 -4.30 15.49 -19.81
CA ALA A 192 -3.05 15.44 -19.06
C ALA A 192 -1.84 15.69 -19.96
N ILE A 193 -1.81 15.09 -21.15
CA ILE A 193 -0.74 15.30 -22.13
C ILE A 193 -0.75 16.77 -22.62
N MET A 194 -1.93 17.32 -22.87
CA MET A 194 -2.07 18.71 -23.31
C MET A 194 -1.52 19.68 -22.25
N ASP A 195 -1.81 19.43 -20.97
CA ASP A 195 -1.40 20.27 -19.85
C ASP A 195 0.07 20.05 -19.45
N SER A 196 0.67 18.94 -19.84
CA SER A 196 2.07 18.60 -19.54
C SER A 196 3.04 19.29 -20.50
N ARG A 197 4.18 19.71 -19.98
CA ARG A 197 5.29 20.20 -20.81
C ARG A 197 5.98 19.08 -21.57
N TRP A 198 6.05 17.89 -20.97
CA TRP A 198 6.58 16.71 -21.62
C TRP A 198 5.51 16.06 -22.48
N LYS A 199 5.87 15.65 -23.70
CA LYS A 199 4.97 14.94 -24.62
C LYS A 199 5.50 13.54 -24.88
N PRO A 200 4.74 12.48 -24.54
CA PRO A 200 5.12 11.14 -24.91
C PRO A 200 5.06 10.97 -26.45
N GLU A 201 5.89 10.10 -26.97
CA GLU A 201 5.91 9.83 -28.43
C GLU A 201 4.67 9.07 -28.89
N LYS A 202 4.22 8.08 -28.10
CA LYS A 202 3.09 7.22 -28.40
C LYS A 202 2.23 6.95 -27.17
N VAL A 203 0.96 6.66 -27.41
CA VAL A 203 0.01 6.22 -26.40
C VAL A 203 -0.64 4.93 -26.88
N PHE A 204 -0.45 3.84 -26.14
CA PHE A 204 -1.15 2.57 -26.39
C PHE A 204 -2.50 2.61 -25.68
N VAL A 205 -3.57 2.35 -26.40
CA VAL A 205 -4.94 2.35 -25.87
C VAL A 205 -5.53 0.96 -26.00
N PHE A 206 -5.80 0.32 -24.86
CA PHE A 206 -6.53 -0.94 -24.81
C PHE A 206 -8.02 -0.63 -24.88
N GLN A 207 -8.65 -1.01 -25.99
CA GLN A 207 -10.06 -0.76 -26.23
C GLN A 207 -10.92 -1.75 -25.44
N ARG A 208 -11.85 -1.21 -24.66
CA ARG A 208 -12.82 -2.00 -23.90
C ARG A 208 -14.21 -1.85 -24.57
N PRO A 209 -14.98 -2.97 -24.65
CA PRO A 209 -16.29 -2.92 -25.32
C PRO A 209 -17.31 -2.01 -24.61
N GLU A 210 -17.13 -1.78 -23.32
CA GLU A 210 -18.02 -0.93 -22.52
C GLU A 210 -18.01 0.54 -22.97
N CYS A 211 -16.88 1.01 -23.49
CA CYS A 211 -16.71 2.36 -24.02
C CYS A 211 -15.42 2.43 -24.84
N GLU A 212 -15.54 2.46 -26.14
CA GLU A 212 -14.39 2.63 -27.02
C GLU A 212 -13.94 4.09 -27.06
N ALA A 213 -12.64 4.30 -27.25
CA ALA A 213 -12.03 5.62 -27.36
C ALA A 213 -11.72 5.99 -28.80
N GLU A 214 -11.84 7.28 -29.11
CA GLU A 214 -11.30 7.82 -30.36
C GLU A 214 -9.79 7.95 -30.28
N LEU A 215 -9.08 7.54 -31.32
CA LEU A 215 -7.63 7.56 -31.40
C LEU A 215 -7.14 8.72 -32.26
N ASN A 216 -6.14 9.45 -31.76
CA ASN A 216 -5.38 10.41 -32.53
C ASN A 216 -4.37 9.63 -33.38
N GLN A 217 -4.57 9.56 -34.69
CA GLN A 217 -3.78 8.74 -35.60
C GLN A 217 -2.29 9.10 -35.65
N GLU A 218 -1.92 10.30 -35.27
CA GLU A 218 -0.51 10.71 -35.25
C GLU A 218 0.25 10.20 -34.04
N ARG A 219 -0.45 9.88 -32.93
CA ARG A 219 0.15 9.56 -31.64
C ARG A 219 -0.32 8.23 -31.06
N ASP A 220 -1.62 7.95 -31.17
CA ASP A 220 -2.24 6.82 -30.46
C ASP A 220 -2.14 5.53 -31.27
N LEU A 221 -1.97 4.42 -30.56
CA LEU A 221 -1.92 3.08 -31.11
C LEU A 221 -3.00 2.22 -30.48
N ASP A 222 -3.72 1.45 -31.29
CA ASP A 222 -4.67 0.45 -30.80
C ASP A 222 -3.88 -0.74 -30.23
N TRP A 223 -4.06 -1.01 -28.93
CA TRP A 223 -3.33 -2.05 -28.24
C TRP A 223 -3.53 -3.43 -28.87
N GLN A 224 -4.79 -3.82 -29.14
CA GLN A 224 -5.10 -5.13 -29.69
C GLN A 224 -4.49 -5.32 -31.09
N GLN A 225 -4.50 -4.27 -31.90
CA GLN A 225 -3.90 -4.30 -33.22
C GLN A 225 -2.37 -4.44 -33.13
N GLU A 226 -1.71 -3.65 -32.31
CA GLU A 226 -0.26 -3.74 -32.11
C GLU A 226 0.14 -5.07 -31.50
N TYR A 227 -0.65 -5.58 -30.56
CA TYR A 227 -0.42 -6.90 -29.96
C TYR A 227 -0.49 -8.03 -30.99
N SER A 228 -1.45 -7.97 -31.92
CA SER A 228 -1.60 -9.01 -32.95
C SER A 228 -0.39 -9.14 -33.89
N GLN A 229 0.37 -8.07 -34.04
CA GLN A 229 1.55 -7.99 -34.91
C GLN A 229 2.87 -8.13 -34.13
N ALA A 230 2.83 -8.11 -32.82
CA ALA A 230 4.02 -8.09 -31.98
C ALA A 230 4.74 -9.44 -31.97
N LEU A 231 6.06 -9.38 -31.92
CA LEU A 231 6.91 -10.53 -31.68
C LEU A 231 7.30 -10.58 -30.20
N PRO A 232 7.37 -11.79 -29.61
CA PRO A 232 7.85 -11.91 -28.23
C PRO A 232 9.26 -11.34 -28.08
N HIS A 233 9.48 -10.60 -27.00
CA HIS A 233 10.80 -10.07 -26.65
C HIS A 233 11.41 -10.84 -25.48
N ALA A 234 12.70 -11.14 -25.55
CA ALA A 234 13.44 -11.80 -24.47
C ALA A 234 13.62 -10.85 -23.28
N CYS A 235 13.88 -11.43 -22.10
CA CYS A 235 14.20 -10.65 -20.91
C CYS A 235 15.57 -9.98 -21.04
N VAL A 236 15.64 -8.69 -20.78
CA VAL A 236 16.87 -7.90 -20.81
C VAL A 236 17.58 -8.00 -19.46
N PRO A 237 18.86 -8.43 -19.41
CA PRO A 237 19.61 -8.42 -18.16
C PRO A 237 19.74 -7.00 -17.59
N VAL A 238 19.51 -6.88 -16.29
CA VAL A 238 19.66 -5.62 -15.57
C VAL A 238 20.50 -5.82 -14.31
N LEU A 239 21.09 -4.75 -13.81
CA LEU A 239 21.72 -4.77 -12.49
C LEU A 239 20.65 -4.78 -11.41
N ALA A 240 20.94 -5.42 -10.28
CA ALA A 240 20.04 -5.41 -9.12
C ALA A 240 19.69 -3.99 -8.68
N THR A 241 20.60 -3.05 -8.85
CA THR A 241 20.41 -1.64 -8.49
C THR A 241 19.76 -0.79 -9.57
N ASP A 242 19.51 -1.34 -10.76
CA ASP A 242 18.78 -0.62 -11.80
C ASP A 242 17.32 -0.40 -11.37
N PRO A 243 16.73 0.78 -11.67
CA PRO A 243 15.35 1.04 -11.29
C PRO A 243 14.36 0.09 -11.99
N LEU A 244 13.44 -0.45 -11.21
CA LEU A 244 12.29 -1.22 -11.68
C LEU A 244 11.12 -0.28 -11.97
N TYR A 245 10.83 0.60 -11.03
CA TYR A 245 9.72 1.54 -11.17
C TYR A 245 9.92 2.83 -10.38
N ILE A 246 9.10 3.81 -10.73
CA ILE A 246 8.91 5.05 -10.01
C ILE A 246 7.46 5.08 -9.53
N LEU A 247 7.22 5.16 -8.23
CA LEU A 247 5.89 5.28 -7.68
C LEU A 247 5.76 6.60 -6.92
N TYR A 248 4.85 7.45 -7.38
CA TYR A 248 4.66 8.77 -6.80
C TYR A 248 3.80 8.71 -5.54
N THR A 249 4.28 9.31 -4.47
CA THR A 249 3.50 9.52 -3.25
C THR A 249 2.80 10.86 -3.33
N SER A 250 1.50 10.86 -3.01
CA SER A 250 0.75 12.09 -2.83
C SER A 250 1.07 12.67 -1.45
N GLY A 251 2.05 13.57 -1.39
CA GLY A 251 2.35 14.32 -0.18
C GLY A 251 1.25 15.32 0.14
N THR A 252 1.06 15.62 1.42
CA THR A 252 0.13 16.67 1.87
C THR A 252 0.64 18.07 1.53
N THR A 253 1.92 18.20 1.19
CA THR A 253 2.56 19.47 0.84
C THR A 253 3.51 19.28 -0.35
N GLY A 254 3.37 20.15 -1.36
CA GLY A 254 4.26 20.19 -2.51
C GLY A 254 3.93 19.15 -3.59
N LYS A 255 4.84 19.04 -4.56
CA LYS A 255 4.71 18.09 -5.67
C LYS A 255 4.87 16.65 -5.17
N PRO A 256 4.20 15.67 -5.81
CA PRO A 256 4.43 14.27 -5.52
C PRO A 256 5.91 13.89 -5.61
N LYS A 257 6.35 12.98 -4.76
CA LYS A 257 7.71 12.42 -4.76
C LYS A 257 7.72 11.12 -5.56
N GLY A 258 8.62 11.01 -6.53
CA GLY A 258 8.82 9.78 -7.29
C GLY A 258 9.72 8.82 -6.52
N VAL A 259 9.12 7.92 -5.75
CA VAL A 259 9.86 6.87 -5.03
C VAL A 259 10.45 5.90 -6.04
N VAL A 260 11.77 5.75 -6.03
CA VAL A 260 12.47 4.80 -6.90
C VAL A 260 12.58 3.45 -6.20
N ARG A 261 12.28 2.38 -6.93
CA ARG A 261 12.46 1.00 -6.47
C ARG A 261 13.43 0.29 -7.39
N ASP A 262 14.41 -0.40 -6.81
CA ASP A 262 15.34 -1.20 -7.61
C ASP A 262 14.78 -2.59 -7.97
N ASN A 263 15.48 -3.31 -8.83
CA ASN A 263 15.09 -4.65 -9.25
C ASN A 263 15.46 -5.72 -8.23
N GLY A 264 16.74 -5.87 -7.94
CA GLY A 264 17.26 -7.02 -7.18
C GLY A 264 16.94 -6.98 -5.70
N GLY A 265 17.16 -5.84 -5.05
CA GLY A 265 16.84 -5.67 -3.64
C GLY A 265 15.35 -5.91 -3.36
N HIS A 266 14.51 -5.38 -4.22
CA HIS A 266 13.05 -5.57 -4.14
C HIS A 266 12.67 -7.04 -4.30
N ALA A 267 13.21 -7.72 -5.30
CA ALA A 267 12.94 -9.15 -5.52
C ALA A 267 13.33 -10.02 -4.32
N VAL A 268 14.51 -9.79 -3.75
CA VAL A 268 14.98 -10.54 -2.57
C VAL A 268 14.09 -10.30 -1.36
N ALA A 269 13.77 -9.04 -1.06
CA ALA A 269 12.93 -8.68 0.08
C ALA A 269 11.50 -9.24 -0.07
N LEU A 270 10.91 -9.15 -1.26
CA LEU A 270 9.56 -9.67 -1.50
C LEU A 270 9.52 -11.19 -1.38
N LYS A 271 10.51 -11.89 -1.93
CA LYS A 271 10.61 -13.35 -1.79
C LYS A 271 10.69 -13.76 -0.33
N TYR A 272 11.53 -13.07 0.44
CA TYR A 272 11.63 -13.28 1.89
C TYR A 272 10.30 -13.05 2.60
N SER A 273 9.60 -11.95 2.27
CA SER A 273 8.35 -11.59 2.94
C SER A 273 7.23 -12.62 2.73
N MET A 274 7.17 -13.23 1.56
CA MET A 274 6.13 -14.24 1.26
C MET A 274 6.24 -15.46 2.16
N SER A 275 7.46 -15.85 2.54
CA SER A 275 7.69 -16.95 3.49
C SER A 275 7.62 -16.47 4.95
N ALA A 276 8.33 -15.40 5.29
CA ALA A 276 8.52 -14.97 6.67
C ALA A 276 7.27 -14.29 7.27
N ILE A 277 6.55 -13.51 6.49
CA ILE A 277 5.41 -12.72 6.98
C ILE A 277 4.10 -13.41 6.64
N TYR A 278 3.86 -13.66 5.36
CA TYR A 278 2.57 -14.17 4.88
C TYR A 278 2.43 -15.68 4.96
N ASN A 279 3.56 -16.38 5.10
CA ASN A 279 3.59 -17.84 5.26
C ASN A 279 2.80 -18.58 4.17
N ILE A 280 2.95 -18.15 2.93
CA ILE A 280 2.27 -18.75 1.79
C ILE A 280 3.23 -19.69 1.08
N PRO A 281 2.84 -20.97 0.88
CA PRO A 281 3.66 -21.89 0.10
C PRO A 281 3.57 -21.57 -1.39
N GLN A 282 4.56 -22.05 -2.14
CA GLN A 282 4.48 -22.05 -3.60
C GLN A 282 3.20 -22.77 -4.04
N GLY A 283 2.48 -22.21 -5.01
CA GLY A 283 1.20 -22.74 -5.46
C GLY A 283 -0.01 -22.31 -4.63
N GLY A 284 0.20 -21.63 -3.51
CA GLY A 284 -0.87 -21.04 -2.72
C GLY A 284 -1.56 -19.88 -3.43
N VAL A 285 -2.75 -19.50 -2.97
CA VAL A 285 -3.54 -18.39 -3.50
C VAL A 285 -3.43 -17.19 -2.56
N PHE A 286 -2.83 -16.13 -3.04
CA PHE A 286 -2.67 -14.88 -2.30
C PHE A 286 -3.51 -13.78 -2.94
N TRP A 287 -4.31 -13.09 -2.15
CA TRP A 287 -5.12 -11.98 -2.64
C TRP A 287 -4.87 -10.70 -1.87
N ALA A 288 -4.24 -9.74 -2.53
CA ALA A 288 -4.19 -8.36 -2.06
C ALA A 288 -5.33 -7.59 -2.74
N ALA A 289 -6.37 -7.32 -1.96
CA ALA A 289 -7.54 -6.56 -2.42
C ALA A 289 -7.21 -5.06 -2.38
N SER A 290 -6.41 -4.64 -3.33
CA SER A 290 -5.90 -3.28 -3.50
C SER A 290 -5.86 -2.95 -4.99
N ASP A 291 -5.22 -1.85 -5.35
CA ASP A 291 -5.07 -1.40 -6.73
C ASP A 291 -3.60 -1.41 -7.14
N VAL A 292 -3.32 -1.75 -8.40
CA VAL A 292 -1.94 -1.74 -8.93
C VAL A 292 -1.31 -0.35 -8.93
N GLY A 293 -2.11 0.70 -8.81
CA GLY A 293 -1.64 2.08 -8.68
C GLY A 293 -1.03 2.42 -7.32
N TRP A 294 -1.13 1.53 -6.34
CA TRP A 294 -0.57 1.70 -5.00
C TRP A 294 0.57 0.72 -4.75
N VAL A 295 1.38 0.99 -3.73
CA VAL A 295 2.53 0.13 -3.40
C VAL A 295 2.11 -1.29 -3.03
N VAL A 296 0.96 -1.46 -2.38
CA VAL A 296 0.42 -2.80 -2.07
C VAL A 296 0.19 -3.59 -3.36
N GLY A 297 -0.38 -2.95 -4.38
CA GLY A 297 -0.62 -3.59 -5.68
C GLY A 297 0.67 -3.95 -6.40
N HIS A 298 1.66 -3.06 -6.39
CA HIS A 298 2.98 -3.35 -6.96
C HIS A 298 3.61 -4.57 -6.30
N SER A 299 3.76 -4.52 -4.99
CA SER A 299 4.45 -5.57 -4.25
C SER A 299 3.65 -6.87 -4.18
N TYR A 300 2.33 -6.82 -3.91
CA TYR A 300 1.56 -7.99 -3.50
C TYR A 300 0.38 -8.39 -4.40
N ILE A 301 0.06 -7.61 -5.43
CA ILE A 301 -0.75 -8.12 -6.55
C ILE A 301 0.16 -8.68 -7.63
N VAL A 302 1.24 -7.97 -7.97
CA VAL A 302 2.08 -8.30 -9.13
C VAL A 302 3.35 -9.05 -8.72
N TYR A 303 4.31 -8.39 -8.07
CA TYR A 303 5.67 -8.93 -7.99
C TYR A 303 5.86 -10.07 -6.98
N ALA A 304 5.50 -9.88 -5.72
CA ALA A 304 5.80 -10.88 -4.70
C ALA A 304 5.10 -12.23 -4.92
N PRO A 305 3.79 -12.28 -5.19
CA PRO A 305 3.13 -13.57 -5.42
C PRO A 305 3.70 -14.31 -6.62
N LEU A 306 3.95 -13.61 -7.72
CA LEU A 306 4.48 -14.22 -8.95
C LEU A 306 5.93 -14.68 -8.76
N ILE A 307 6.80 -13.89 -8.15
CA ILE A 307 8.17 -14.32 -7.85
C ILE A 307 8.16 -15.57 -6.97
N HIS A 308 7.25 -15.64 -6.01
CA HIS A 308 7.13 -16.78 -5.09
C HIS A 308 6.47 -18.02 -5.73
N GLY A 309 5.86 -17.87 -6.90
CA GLY A 309 5.18 -18.97 -7.59
C GLY A 309 3.78 -19.24 -7.08
N CYS A 310 3.11 -18.23 -6.56
CA CYS A 310 1.71 -18.28 -6.12
C CYS A 310 0.73 -17.95 -7.23
N THR A 311 -0.54 -18.15 -6.94
CA THR A 311 -1.64 -17.54 -7.71
C THR A 311 -1.97 -16.20 -7.08
N THR A 312 -2.01 -15.14 -7.86
CA THR A 312 -2.47 -13.82 -7.45
C THR A 312 -3.84 -13.50 -8.04
N ILE A 313 -4.63 -12.70 -7.33
CA ILE A 313 -5.98 -12.31 -7.78
C ILE A 313 -5.97 -10.82 -8.10
N LEU A 314 -6.52 -10.49 -9.26
CA LEU A 314 -6.75 -9.13 -9.72
C LEU A 314 -8.25 -8.90 -9.77
N PHE A 315 -8.77 -8.11 -8.81
CA PHE A 315 -10.18 -7.90 -8.57
C PHE A 315 -10.60 -6.51 -9.05
N GLU A 316 -11.43 -6.48 -10.08
CA GLU A 316 -12.04 -5.23 -10.57
C GLU A 316 -13.39 -5.00 -9.90
N GLY A 317 -13.35 -4.59 -8.65
CA GLY A 317 -14.54 -4.35 -7.83
C GLY A 317 -14.20 -3.57 -6.58
N LYS A 318 -15.20 -3.44 -5.72
CA LYS A 318 -15.11 -2.74 -4.44
C LYS A 318 -15.46 -3.71 -3.30
N PRO A 319 -15.11 -3.40 -2.05
CA PRO A 319 -15.51 -4.24 -0.91
C PRO A 319 -17.03 -4.29 -0.71
N VAL A 320 -17.75 -3.26 -1.20
CA VAL A 320 -19.20 -3.15 -1.12
C VAL A 320 -19.76 -2.74 -2.48
N ARG A 321 -21.07 -2.94 -2.71
CA ARG A 321 -21.79 -2.55 -3.93
C ARG A 321 -21.36 -3.25 -5.22
N THR A 322 -20.50 -4.27 -5.14
CA THR A 322 -20.08 -5.06 -6.31
C THR A 322 -20.22 -6.57 -6.05
N PRO A 323 -21.44 -7.10 -5.91
CA PRO A 323 -22.72 -6.38 -5.85
C PRO A 323 -23.17 -5.98 -4.44
N ASN A 324 -22.52 -6.47 -3.38
CA ASN A 324 -22.94 -6.36 -1.98
C ASN A 324 -21.73 -6.50 -1.04
N PRO A 325 -21.87 -6.33 0.28
CA PRO A 325 -20.75 -6.42 1.22
C PRO A 325 -20.19 -7.85 1.39
N GLY A 326 -20.73 -8.84 0.69
CA GLY A 326 -20.21 -10.21 0.64
C GLY A 326 -19.15 -10.45 -0.43
N ALA A 327 -18.80 -9.46 -1.24
CA ALA A 327 -17.91 -9.66 -2.40
C ALA A 327 -16.54 -10.23 -2.03
N PHE A 328 -15.90 -9.74 -0.96
CA PHE A 328 -14.60 -10.26 -0.52
C PHE A 328 -14.71 -11.73 -0.09
N TRP A 329 -15.75 -12.08 0.63
CA TRP A 329 -15.94 -13.45 1.13
C TRP A 329 -16.26 -14.41 -0.02
N ARG A 330 -17.02 -13.95 -1.01
CA ARG A 330 -17.29 -14.70 -2.24
C ARG A 330 -15.98 -15.06 -2.96
N VAL A 331 -15.09 -14.10 -3.15
CA VAL A 331 -13.78 -14.31 -3.82
C VAL A 331 -12.92 -15.28 -3.01
N CYS A 332 -12.87 -15.12 -1.70
CA CYS A 332 -12.12 -16.03 -0.82
C CYS A 332 -12.61 -17.48 -0.93
N ASP A 333 -13.93 -17.68 -0.98
CA ASP A 333 -14.54 -19.00 -1.14
C ASP A 333 -14.32 -19.57 -2.55
N GLU A 334 -14.66 -18.80 -3.58
CA GLU A 334 -14.62 -19.25 -4.97
C GLU A 334 -13.21 -19.69 -5.41
N TYR A 335 -12.19 -18.94 -5.04
CA TYR A 335 -10.81 -19.20 -5.45
C TYR A 335 -9.95 -19.85 -4.38
N LYS A 336 -10.53 -20.22 -3.25
CA LYS A 336 -9.80 -20.86 -2.14
C LYS A 336 -8.57 -20.08 -1.70
N VAL A 337 -8.79 -18.82 -1.40
CA VAL A 337 -7.74 -17.89 -0.98
C VAL A 337 -7.12 -18.35 0.35
N ASP A 338 -5.79 -18.43 0.40
CA ASP A 338 -5.05 -18.79 1.61
C ASP A 338 -4.84 -17.58 2.52
N ALA A 339 -4.54 -16.41 1.95
CA ALA A 339 -4.38 -15.17 2.69
C ALA A 339 -5.02 -14.00 1.95
N LEU A 340 -5.76 -13.19 2.69
CA LEU A 340 -6.37 -11.94 2.22
C LEU A 340 -5.63 -10.77 2.84
N PHE A 341 -5.26 -9.80 1.99
CA PHE A 341 -4.63 -8.57 2.42
C PHE A 341 -5.45 -7.38 1.89
N SER A 342 -5.89 -6.49 2.78
CA SER A 342 -6.59 -5.27 2.37
C SER A 342 -6.37 -4.15 3.40
N ALA A 343 -6.96 -2.99 3.14
CA ALA A 343 -6.87 -1.85 4.05
C ALA A 343 -7.99 -1.89 5.11
N PRO A 344 -7.77 -1.35 6.32
CA PRO A 344 -8.82 -1.21 7.32
C PRO A 344 -10.09 -0.54 6.82
N THR A 345 -9.97 0.48 5.96
CA THR A 345 -11.10 1.17 5.34
C THR A 345 -12.05 0.22 4.59
N ALA A 346 -11.52 -0.79 3.90
CA ALA A 346 -12.36 -1.78 3.19
C ALA A 346 -13.23 -2.57 4.17
N PHE A 347 -12.64 -3.01 5.28
CA PHE A 347 -13.36 -3.76 6.30
C PHE A 347 -14.35 -2.91 7.09
N ARG A 348 -14.04 -1.63 7.30
CA ARG A 348 -15.01 -0.68 7.90
C ARG A 348 -16.22 -0.48 7.00
N ALA A 349 -16.01 -0.39 5.69
CA ALA A 349 -17.10 -0.32 4.73
C ALA A 349 -17.99 -1.57 4.77
N ILE A 350 -17.38 -2.76 4.86
CA ILE A 350 -18.11 -4.03 4.99
C ILE A 350 -18.88 -4.06 6.31
N LYS A 351 -18.23 -3.69 7.42
CA LYS A 351 -18.84 -3.62 8.75
C LYS A 351 -20.06 -2.69 8.76
N LYS A 352 -19.96 -1.55 8.07
CA LYS A 352 -21.06 -0.58 7.98
C LYS A 352 -22.30 -1.18 7.32
N GLU A 353 -22.13 -1.87 6.20
CA GLU A 353 -23.23 -2.43 5.40
C GLU A 353 -23.68 -3.82 5.88
N ASP A 354 -22.83 -4.57 6.55
CA ASP A 354 -23.11 -5.93 7.04
C ASP A 354 -22.58 -6.13 8.46
N PRO A 355 -23.08 -5.35 9.43
CA PRO A 355 -22.55 -5.38 10.80
C PRO A 355 -22.66 -6.75 11.49
N GLU A 356 -23.66 -7.56 11.14
CA GLU A 356 -23.87 -8.89 11.72
C GLU A 356 -23.20 -10.02 10.92
N GLY A 357 -22.62 -9.71 9.76
CA GLY A 357 -21.96 -10.71 8.92
C GLY A 357 -22.91 -11.66 8.21
N GLU A 358 -24.12 -11.21 7.87
CA GLU A 358 -25.13 -12.06 7.20
C GLU A 358 -24.67 -12.53 5.81
N PHE A 359 -24.02 -11.65 5.05
CA PHE A 359 -23.43 -12.05 3.75
C PHE A 359 -22.24 -12.99 3.94
N LEU A 360 -21.39 -12.71 4.93
CA LEU A 360 -20.22 -13.56 5.23
C LEU A 360 -20.61 -14.99 5.52
N LYS A 361 -21.72 -15.21 6.24
CA LYS A 361 -22.22 -16.55 6.62
C LYS A 361 -22.58 -17.42 5.41
N GLN A 362 -22.79 -16.83 4.23
CA GLN A 362 -23.12 -17.54 3.01
C GLN A 362 -21.93 -18.24 2.35
N TYR A 363 -20.71 -17.95 2.80
CA TYR A 363 -19.49 -18.42 2.16
C TYR A 363 -18.64 -19.29 3.06
N ASP A 364 -17.92 -20.23 2.44
CA ASP A 364 -16.98 -21.13 3.10
C ASP A 364 -15.58 -20.50 3.14
N LEU A 365 -15.16 -20.06 4.32
CA LEU A 365 -13.84 -19.48 4.55
C LEU A 365 -12.83 -20.48 5.14
N SER A 366 -13.14 -21.77 5.12
CA SER A 366 -12.29 -22.80 5.76
C SER A 366 -10.86 -22.82 5.22
N ASN A 367 -10.66 -22.44 3.96
CA ASN A 367 -9.34 -22.37 3.33
C ASN A 367 -8.54 -21.11 3.70
N LEU A 368 -9.23 -20.03 4.05
CA LEU A 368 -8.59 -18.77 4.45
C LEU A 368 -7.91 -18.95 5.80
N LYS A 369 -6.60 -18.71 5.86
CA LYS A 369 -5.79 -18.90 7.06
C LYS A 369 -5.59 -17.62 7.85
N THR A 370 -5.40 -16.50 7.16
CA THR A 370 -5.01 -15.24 7.80
C THR A 370 -5.51 -14.05 6.99
N ILE A 371 -5.86 -12.97 7.68
CA ILE A 371 -6.23 -11.68 7.10
C ILE A 371 -5.20 -10.64 7.52
N PHE A 372 -4.57 -10.00 6.54
CA PHE A 372 -3.57 -8.95 6.75
C PHE A 372 -4.15 -7.59 6.42
N MET A 373 -3.82 -6.58 7.19
CA MET A 373 -4.24 -5.21 6.97
C MET A 373 -3.06 -4.24 7.03
N ALA A 374 -3.08 -3.23 6.19
CA ALA A 374 -2.10 -2.15 6.17
C ALA A 374 -2.65 -0.92 5.44
N GLY A 375 -1.87 0.15 5.44
CA GLY A 375 -2.16 1.39 4.72
C GLY A 375 -2.61 2.53 5.60
N GLU A 376 -3.21 2.22 6.74
CA GLU A 376 -3.59 3.15 7.79
C GLU A 376 -3.60 2.44 9.13
N ARG A 377 -3.79 3.18 10.20
CA ARG A 377 -3.90 2.58 11.52
C ARG A 377 -5.10 1.63 11.60
N LEU A 378 -4.86 0.40 12.03
CA LEU A 378 -5.93 -0.56 12.33
C LEU A 378 -6.40 -0.35 13.78
N ASP A 379 -7.57 0.25 13.92
CA ASP A 379 -8.17 0.45 15.22
C ASP A 379 -8.66 -0.88 15.82
N PRO A 380 -8.53 -1.07 17.13
CA PRO A 380 -8.97 -2.30 17.81
C PRO A 380 -10.41 -2.71 17.51
N PRO A 381 -11.41 -1.81 17.47
CA PRO A 381 -12.77 -2.21 17.12
C PRO A 381 -12.91 -2.88 15.75
N THR A 382 -12.19 -2.41 14.74
CA THR A 382 -12.21 -3.01 13.39
C THR A 382 -11.55 -4.38 13.41
N LEU A 383 -10.38 -4.51 14.04
CA LEU A 383 -9.69 -5.78 14.20
C LEU A 383 -10.59 -6.81 14.89
N GLU A 384 -11.18 -6.44 16.03
CA GLU A 384 -12.05 -7.30 16.82
C GLU A 384 -13.29 -7.73 16.05
N TRP A 385 -13.90 -6.81 15.29
CA TRP A 385 -15.06 -7.13 14.46
C TRP A 385 -14.71 -8.17 13.40
N VAL A 386 -13.64 -7.96 12.62
CA VAL A 386 -13.23 -8.91 11.56
C VAL A 386 -12.88 -10.27 12.17
N GLN A 387 -12.12 -10.29 13.25
CA GLN A 387 -11.73 -11.52 13.93
C GLN A 387 -12.95 -12.29 14.46
N SER A 388 -13.89 -11.59 15.08
CA SER A 388 -15.11 -12.20 15.62
C SER A 388 -16.03 -12.78 14.52
N LYS A 389 -16.10 -12.13 13.35
CA LYS A 389 -16.98 -12.57 12.25
C LYS A 389 -16.35 -13.66 11.41
N THR A 390 -15.05 -13.64 11.19
CA THR A 390 -14.35 -14.62 10.34
C THR A 390 -13.77 -15.80 11.11
N ASP A 391 -13.53 -15.65 12.41
CA ASP A 391 -12.77 -16.59 13.25
C ASP A 391 -11.37 -16.87 12.69
N LYS A 392 -10.75 -15.85 12.08
CA LYS A 392 -9.40 -15.94 11.53
C LYS A 392 -8.48 -14.95 12.24
N PRO A 393 -7.18 -15.28 12.34
CA PRO A 393 -6.20 -14.30 12.80
C PRO A 393 -6.22 -13.05 11.89
N VAL A 394 -6.29 -11.89 12.52
CA VAL A 394 -6.23 -10.59 11.83
C VAL A 394 -4.93 -9.93 12.23
N ILE A 395 -4.10 -9.63 11.24
CA ILE A 395 -2.75 -9.13 11.45
C ILE A 395 -2.61 -7.76 10.84
N ASP A 396 -2.38 -6.79 11.72
CA ASP A 396 -1.94 -5.46 11.32
C ASP A 396 -0.45 -5.53 11.02
N HIS A 397 -0.03 -4.85 9.96
CA HIS A 397 1.38 -4.64 9.69
C HIS A 397 1.57 -3.25 9.11
N TRP A 398 2.73 -2.69 9.37
CA TRP A 398 3.04 -1.31 9.06
C TRP A 398 4.18 -1.21 8.05
N TRP A 399 3.98 -0.44 7.00
CA TRP A 399 4.96 -0.12 6.00
C TRP A 399 4.54 1.10 5.17
N GLN A 400 5.37 1.49 4.24
CA GLN A 400 5.19 2.70 3.45
C GLN A 400 5.52 2.43 1.98
N THR A 401 5.09 3.31 1.10
CA THR A 401 5.51 3.30 -0.32
C THR A 401 7.03 3.28 -0.43
N GLU A 402 7.69 4.03 0.42
CA GLU A 402 9.15 4.15 0.47
C GLU A 402 9.88 2.85 0.76
N THR A 403 9.30 1.96 1.51
CA THR A 403 9.93 0.68 1.86
C THR A 403 9.56 -0.47 0.94
N GLY A 404 8.37 -0.47 0.39
CA GLY A 404 7.88 -1.48 -0.56
C GLY A 404 7.51 -2.83 0.05
N TRP A 405 7.75 -3.04 1.34
CA TRP A 405 7.36 -4.21 2.12
C TRP A 405 7.30 -3.88 3.60
N ALA A 406 6.76 -4.78 4.42
CA ALA A 406 6.46 -4.50 5.82
C ALA A 406 7.71 -4.18 6.65
N ILE A 407 7.63 -3.10 7.43
CA ILE A 407 8.63 -2.71 8.41
C ILE A 407 8.38 -3.46 9.72
N ALA A 408 7.13 -3.55 10.13
CA ALA A 408 6.71 -4.27 11.32
C ALA A 408 5.47 -5.09 11.01
N GLY A 409 5.38 -6.26 11.60
CA GLY A 409 4.27 -7.18 11.42
C GLY A 409 4.41 -8.40 12.29
N ASN A 410 3.46 -9.32 12.16
CA ASN A 410 3.54 -10.64 12.78
C ASN A 410 4.21 -11.58 11.77
N PRO A 411 5.43 -12.07 12.04
CA PRO A 411 6.16 -12.89 11.09
C PRO A 411 5.68 -14.35 11.14
N THR A 412 4.45 -14.57 10.64
CA THR A 412 3.74 -15.83 10.82
C THR A 412 4.47 -17.06 10.25
N GLY A 413 5.36 -16.86 9.29
CA GLY A 413 6.19 -17.92 8.72
C GLY A 413 7.43 -18.27 9.55
N ILE A 414 7.82 -17.40 10.46
CA ILE A 414 8.92 -17.63 11.40
C ILE A 414 8.36 -18.10 12.75
N GLU A 415 7.49 -17.29 13.31
CA GLU A 415 6.86 -17.52 14.61
C GLU A 415 5.58 -16.71 14.71
N MET A 416 4.45 -17.38 14.90
CA MET A 416 3.19 -16.70 15.14
C MET A 416 3.19 -16.11 16.56
N MET A 417 3.16 -14.79 16.66
CA MET A 417 3.15 -14.08 17.93
C MET A 417 1.71 -13.77 18.35
N PRO A 418 1.46 -13.61 19.66
CA PRO A 418 0.17 -13.11 20.14
C PRO A 418 -0.13 -11.74 19.49
N VAL A 419 -1.37 -11.57 19.01
CA VAL A 419 -1.83 -10.31 18.44
C VAL A 419 -2.25 -9.38 19.59
N LYS A 420 -1.67 -8.18 19.62
CA LYS A 420 -2.11 -7.10 20.49
C LYS A 420 -2.88 -6.09 19.64
N ALA A 421 -4.15 -5.86 19.96
CA ALA A 421 -4.98 -4.92 19.23
C ALA A 421 -4.36 -3.51 19.24
N GLY A 422 -4.33 -2.87 18.07
CA GLY A 422 -3.70 -1.57 17.89
C GLY A 422 -2.21 -1.61 17.59
N SER A 423 -1.57 -2.77 17.70
CA SER A 423 -0.15 -2.96 17.43
C SER A 423 0.11 -3.62 16.08
N SER A 424 1.13 -3.14 15.37
CA SER A 424 1.69 -3.81 14.20
C SER A 424 2.72 -4.89 14.56
N THR A 425 2.69 -5.37 15.77
CA THR A 425 3.51 -6.44 16.35
C THR A 425 4.97 -6.02 16.46
N LYS A 426 5.90 -6.66 15.76
CA LYS A 426 7.33 -6.40 15.94
C LYS A 426 8.03 -6.05 14.64
N PRO A 427 9.19 -5.36 14.72
CA PRO A 427 10.01 -5.13 13.54
C PRO A 427 10.33 -6.43 12.81
N ILE A 428 10.19 -6.41 11.50
CA ILE A 428 10.56 -7.55 10.65
C ILE A 428 12.10 -7.65 10.59
N PRO A 429 12.67 -8.86 10.59
CA PRO A 429 14.12 -9.02 10.43
C PRO A 429 14.66 -8.21 9.24
N GLY A 430 15.72 -7.44 9.50
CA GLY A 430 16.29 -6.50 8.54
C GLY A 430 16.03 -5.03 8.88
N TYR A 431 14.95 -4.73 9.61
CA TYR A 431 14.66 -3.38 10.07
C TYR A 431 15.05 -3.20 11.54
N GLN A 432 15.61 -2.05 11.86
CA GLN A 432 15.86 -1.63 13.22
C GLN A 432 15.01 -0.39 13.51
N VAL A 433 13.90 -0.60 14.22
CA VAL A 433 12.95 0.46 14.57
C VAL A 433 13.32 1.04 15.93
N GLU A 434 13.46 2.36 15.98
CA GLU A 434 13.68 3.09 17.23
C GLU A 434 12.69 4.24 17.34
N ILE A 435 12.29 4.54 18.56
CA ILE A 435 11.43 5.68 18.88
C ILE A 435 12.33 6.79 19.43
N LEU A 436 12.38 7.92 18.74
CA LEU A 436 13.27 9.03 19.08
C LEU A 436 12.49 10.23 19.62
N ASP A 437 13.11 10.95 20.54
CA ASP A 437 12.64 12.26 20.96
C ASP A 437 13.07 13.36 19.96
N GLU A 438 12.75 14.60 20.27
CA GLU A 438 13.08 15.75 19.41
C GLU A 438 14.58 15.98 19.23
N LEU A 439 15.39 15.46 20.14
CA LEU A 439 16.85 15.54 20.08
C LEU A 439 17.49 14.35 19.35
N GLY A 440 16.67 13.39 18.92
CA GLY A 440 17.16 12.18 18.25
C GLY A 440 17.64 11.10 19.19
N GLU A 441 17.27 11.16 20.46
CA GLU A 441 17.64 10.16 21.46
C GLU A 441 16.51 9.13 21.64
N PRO A 442 16.86 7.83 21.80
CA PRO A 442 15.86 6.80 22.08
C PRO A 442 15.09 7.08 23.37
N VAL A 443 13.77 6.89 23.32
CA VAL A 443 12.89 7.06 24.48
C VAL A 443 12.70 5.74 25.24
N LYS A 444 12.11 5.83 26.43
CA LYS A 444 11.77 4.65 27.23
C LYS A 444 10.56 3.91 26.64
N PRO A 445 10.41 2.60 26.94
CA PRO A 445 9.20 1.86 26.58
C PRO A 445 7.91 2.60 27.00
N ASN A 446 6.89 2.49 26.15
CA ASN A 446 5.58 3.16 26.29
C ASN A 446 5.59 4.70 26.11
N GLN A 447 6.75 5.30 25.89
CA GLN A 447 6.84 6.73 25.59
C GLN A 447 6.71 6.94 24.07
N GLN A 448 5.85 7.88 23.68
CA GLN A 448 5.65 8.24 22.27
C GLN A 448 6.79 9.13 21.75
N GLY A 449 7.09 8.97 20.45
CA GLY A 449 8.08 9.77 19.75
C GLY A 449 8.01 9.55 18.25
N PHE A 450 9.09 9.96 17.58
CA PHE A 450 9.27 9.75 16.14
C PHE A 450 9.66 8.29 15.87
N VAL A 451 8.90 7.63 15.01
CA VAL A 451 9.25 6.27 14.58
C VAL A 451 10.30 6.37 13.48
N ALA A 452 11.51 5.95 13.80
CA ALA A 452 12.68 6.05 12.94
C ALA A 452 13.27 4.67 12.65
N LEU A 453 13.90 4.53 11.48
CA LEU A 453 14.59 3.31 11.06
C LEU A 453 16.09 3.57 11.03
N LYS A 454 16.84 2.78 11.78
CA LYS A 454 18.30 2.89 11.79
C LYS A 454 18.89 2.35 10.49
N ARG A 455 19.80 3.11 9.90
CA ARG A 455 20.53 2.69 8.69
C ARG A 455 21.65 1.70 9.00
N PRO A 456 21.99 0.79 8.05
CA PRO A 456 21.45 0.67 6.70
C PRO A 456 20.01 0.14 6.69
N LEU A 457 19.20 0.64 5.77
CA LEU A 457 17.87 0.08 5.53
C LEU A 457 18.01 -1.27 4.83
N PRO A 458 17.06 -2.20 5.02
CA PRO A 458 17.10 -3.48 4.31
C PRO A 458 16.83 -3.31 2.82
N PRO A 459 17.03 -4.37 2.00
CA PRO A 459 16.71 -4.33 0.58
C PRO A 459 15.26 -3.90 0.32
N SER A 460 14.97 -3.37 -0.84
CA SER A 460 13.70 -2.83 -1.32
C SER A 460 13.44 -1.36 -0.96
N CYS A 461 13.97 -0.86 0.15
CA CYS A 461 13.76 0.53 0.52
C CYS A 461 14.34 1.48 -0.53
N LEU A 462 13.68 2.63 -0.72
CA LEU A 462 14.08 3.60 -1.73
C LEU A 462 15.54 4.04 -1.56
N PRO A 463 16.36 4.08 -2.64
CA PRO A 463 17.69 4.67 -2.59
C PRO A 463 17.69 6.17 -2.91
N THR A 464 16.60 6.68 -3.45
CA THR A 464 16.46 8.09 -3.85
C THR A 464 15.02 8.42 -4.25
N VAL A 465 14.77 9.69 -4.47
CA VAL A 465 13.61 10.22 -5.16
C VAL A 465 14.03 10.54 -6.60
N TRP A 466 13.20 10.19 -7.57
CA TRP A 466 13.51 10.33 -8.99
C TRP A 466 13.94 11.75 -9.35
N ARG A 467 15.15 11.89 -9.91
CA ARG A 467 15.78 13.15 -10.33
C ARG A 467 15.80 14.25 -9.28
N ASN A 468 15.67 13.90 -8.00
CA ASN A 468 15.70 14.86 -6.89
C ASN A 468 16.23 14.20 -5.61
N HIS A 469 17.51 13.85 -5.63
CA HIS A 469 18.16 13.20 -4.49
C HIS A 469 18.17 14.12 -3.24
N ASP A 470 18.30 15.43 -3.42
CA ASP A 470 18.26 16.38 -2.31
C ASP A 470 16.94 16.31 -1.53
N ARG A 471 15.83 16.09 -2.25
CA ARG A 471 14.52 15.91 -1.61
C ARG A 471 14.45 14.62 -0.80
N PHE A 472 15.14 13.59 -1.24
CA PHE A 472 15.28 12.33 -0.46
C PHE A 472 16.07 12.58 0.82
N GLU A 473 17.24 13.20 0.74
CA GLU A 473 18.05 13.50 1.92
C GLU A 473 17.33 14.43 2.90
N THR A 474 16.76 15.52 2.40
CA THR A 474 16.05 16.51 3.23
C THR A 474 14.78 15.93 3.86
N GLY A 475 14.03 15.14 3.11
CA GLY A 475 12.74 14.65 3.56
C GLY A 475 12.82 13.43 4.51
N TYR A 476 13.90 12.65 4.42
CA TYR A 476 13.95 11.37 5.13
C TYR A 476 15.19 11.13 5.99
N LEU A 477 16.34 11.75 5.67
CA LEU A 477 17.62 11.38 6.27
C LEU A 477 18.27 12.46 7.12
N SER A 478 17.95 13.73 6.91
CA SER A 478 18.67 14.84 7.55
C SER A 478 18.20 15.18 8.95
N GLN A 479 16.99 14.85 9.32
CA GLN A 479 16.42 15.21 10.64
C GLN A 479 17.19 14.55 11.79
N PHE A 480 17.45 13.26 11.68
CA PHE A 480 18.21 12.49 12.66
C PHE A 480 19.32 11.73 11.93
N PRO A 481 20.59 12.21 12.02
CA PRO A 481 21.71 11.55 11.36
C PRO A 481 21.82 10.06 11.70
N GLY A 482 21.95 9.21 10.69
CA GLY A 482 22.00 7.76 10.83
C GLY A 482 20.64 7.06 10.81
N TYR A 483 19.56 7.82 10.68
CA TYR A 483 18.19 7.30 10.67
C TYR A 483 17.41 7.76 9.44
N TYR A 484 16.49 6.89 9.02
CA TYR A 484 15.40 7.25 8.12
C TYR A 484 14.17 7.61 8.96
N VAL A 485 13.55 8.74 8.67
CA VAL A 485 12.38 9.24 9.41
C VAL A 485 11.10 8.85 8.67
N SER A 486 10.26 8.06 9.32
CA SER A 486 9.02 7.56 8.70
C SER A 486 7.93 8.63 8.54
N GLY A 487 7.98 9.69 9.33
CA GLY A 487 6.90 10.67 9.42
C GLY A 487 5.73 10.21 10.29
N ASP A 488 5.81 9.01 10.86
CA ASP A 488 4.83 8.48 11.80
C ASP A 488 5.30 8.65 13.24
N GLY A 489 4.34 8.84 14.14
CA GLY A 489 4.53 8.83 15.58
C GLY A 489 4.03 7.53 16.17
N GLY A 490 4.65 7.12 17.27
CA GLY A 490 4.28 5.88 17.91
C GLY A 490 5.16 5.55 19.11
N TYR A 491 5.03 4.34 19.62
CA TYR A 491 5.82 3.84 20.74
C TYR A 491 6.06 2.34 20.64
N LEU A 492 7.08 1.87 21.32
CA LEU A 492 7.33 0.45 21.58
C LEU A 492 6.90 0.17 23.04
N ASP A 493 6.16 -0.93 23.25
CA ASP A 493 5.84 -1.35 24.62
C ASP A 493 7.00 -2.13 25.25
N GLU A 494 6.82 -2.59 26.48
CA GLU A 494 7.86 -3.34 27.22
C GLU A 494 8.22 -4.66 26.56
N ASP A 495 7.31 -5.24 25.77
CA ASP A 495 7.55 -6.48 25.03
C ASP A 495 8.16 -6.24 23.64
N GLY A 496 8.39 -4.98 23.27
CA GLY A 496 8.92 -4.61 21.95
C GLY A 496 7.87 -4.54 20.84
N TYR A 497 6.59 -4.54 21.19
CA TYR A 497 5.50 -4.36 20.21
C TYR A 497 5.41 -2.91 19.80
N LEU A 498 5.29 -2.68 18.49
CA LEU A 498 5.19 -1.34 17.90
C LEU A 498 3.72 -0.91 17.77
N PHE A 499 3.43 0.29 18.26
CA PHE A 499 2.14 0.95 18.12
C PHE A 499 2.31 2.22 17.31
N ILE A 500 1.77 2.25 16.11
CA ILE A 500 1.75 3.45 15.26
C ILE A 500 0.49 4.23 15.63
N MET A 501 0.66 5.46 16.09
CA MET A 501 -0.44 6.29 16.57
C MET A 501 -0.95 7.29 15.53
N GLY A 502 -0.26 7.44 14.42
CA GLY A 502 -0.65 8.30 13.31
C GLY A 502 0.53 9.12 12.78
N ARG A 503 0.23 10.00 11.82
CA ARG A 503 1.24 10.92 11.29
C ARG A 503 1.65 11.92 12.36
N ILE A 504 2.90 12.31 12.36
CA ILE A 504 3.42 13.34 13.28
C ILE A 504 2.60 14.63 13.20
N ASP A 505 2.12 14.98 11.99
CA ASP A 505 1.34 16.19 11.72
C ASP A 505 -0.09 16.12 12.28
N ASP A 506 -0.59 14.95 12.68
CA ASP A 506 -1.95 14.73 13.17
C ASP A 506 -2.04 14.76 14.71
N VAL A 507 -0.97 15.11 15.40
CA VAL A 507 -0.97 15.27 16.86
C VAL A 507 -1.73 16.53 17.24
N ILE A 508 -2.59 16.42 18.29
CA ILE A 508 -3.38 17.54 18.82
C ILE A 508 -2.70 18.09 20.07
N ASN A 509 -2.45 19.39 20.11
CA ASN A 509 -1.88 20.08 21.28
C ASN A 509 -2.99 20.77 22.08
N VAL A 510 -3.37 20.19 23.21
CA VAL A 510 -4.38 20.74 24.12
C VAL A 510 -3.69 21.27 25.37
N ALA A 511 -3.65 22.58 25.54
CA ALA A 511 -3.04 23.25 26.70
C ALA A 511 -1.60 22.73 26.99
N GLY A 512 -0.81 22.50 25.94
CA GLY A 512 0.55 21.97 26.04
C GLY A 512 0.66 20.44 26.11
N HIS A 513 -0.45 19.72 26.20
CA HIS A 513 -0.46 18.26 26.16
C HIS A 513 -0.58 17.77 24.72
N ARG A 514 0.33 16.92 24.32
CA ARG A 514 0.33 16.28 22.99
C ARG A 514 -0.53 15.02 23.04
N LEU A 515 -1.65 15.04 22.34
CA LEU A 515 -2.62 13.94 22.30
C LEU A 515 -2.68 13.32 20.91
N SER A 516 -2.73 12.01 20.87
CA SER A 516 -2.86 11.26 19.61
C SER A 516 -4.31 11.26 19.12
N THR A 517 -4.53 11.64 17.87
CA THR A 517 -5.83 11.46 17.21
C THR A 517 -6.22 10.00 17.15
N GLY A 518 -5.25 9.11 16.91
CA GLY A 518 -5.45 7.66 16.85
C GLY A 518 -6.02 7.08 18.14
N GLU A 519 -5.52 7.51 19.29
CA GLU A 519 -6.02 7.06 20.60
C GLU A 519 -7.48 7.46 20.81
N MET A 520 -7.83 8.69 20.49
CA MET A 520 -9.23 9.15 20.60
C MET A 520 -10.14 8.45 19.59
N GLU A 521 -9.68 8.25 18.37
CA GLU A 521 -10.42 7.53 17.33
C GLU A 521 -10.69 6.07 17.73
N GLU A 522 -9.74 5.43 18.40
CA GLU A 522 -9.89 4.09 18.93
C GLU A 522 -11.03 4.02 19.94
N ILE A 523 -11.07 4.96 20.87
CA ILE A 523 -12.09 5.03 21.91
C ILE A 523 -13.47 5.32 21.30
N VAL A 524 -13.56 6.31 20.43
CA VAL A 524 -14.80 6.70 19.76
C VAL A 524 -15.30 5.58 18.85
N GLY A 525 -14.44 4.97 18.08
CA GLY A 525 -14.77 3.86 17.17
C GLY A 525 -15.21 2.59 17.87
N GLY A 526 -14.90 2.45 19.16
CA GLY A 526 -15.34 1.33 19.98
C GLY A 526 -16.83 1.36 20.37
N HIS A 527 -17.54 2.45 20.10
CA HIS A 527 -18.97 2.53 20.38
C HIS A 527 -19.75 1.62 19.41
N PRO A 528 -20.73 0.84 19.91
CA PRO A 528 -21.45 -0.14 19.07
C PRO A 528 -22.17 0.44 17.86
N ALA A 529 -22.59 1.71 17.91
CA ALA A 529 -23.32 2.37 16.82
C ALA A 529 -22.40 2.89 15.69
N ILE A 530 -21.09 2.95 15.92
CA ILE A 530 -20.15 3.62 15.01
C ILE A 530 -19.44 2.64 14.09
N ALA A 531 -19.50 2.93 12.78
CA ALA A 531 -18.77 2.19 11.74
C ALA A 531 -17.34 2.71 11.58
N GLU A 532 -17.15 4.02 11.54
CA GLU A 532 -15.85 4.67 11.47
C GLU A 532 -15.90 6.08 12.07
N CYS A 533 -14.74 6.64 12.36
CA CYS A 533 -14.65 7.98 12.92
C CYS A 533 -13.33 8.64 12.52
N ALA A 534 -13.29 9.96 12.69
CA ALA A 534 -12.09 10.76 12.60
C ALA A 534 -12.09 11.80 13.71
N VAL A 535 -10.93 12.09 14.28
CA VAL A 535 -10.73 13.16 15.25
C VAL A 535 -9.69 14.12 14.71
N VAL A 536 -9.99 15.41 14.75
CA VAL A 536 -9.08 16.47 14.31
C VAL A 536 -8.90 17.51 15.41
N GLY A 537 -7.74 18.16 15.43
CA GLY A 537 -7.50 19.28 16.34
C GLY A 537 -7.94 20.59 15.70
N ILE A 538 -8.93 21.25 16.27
CA ILE A 538 -9.39 22.57 15.85
C ILE A 538 -8.77 23.67 16.70
N HIS A 539 -8.61 24.85 16.11
CA HIS A 539 -8.03 26.00 16.82
C HIS A 539 -8.88 26.43 18.02
N ASP A 540 -8.20 26.73 19.11
CA ASP A 540 -8.80 27.31 20.32
C ASP A 540 -7.85 28.36 20.90
N ASP A 541 -8.35 29.57 21.10
CA ASP A 541 -7.53 30.70 21.56
C ASP A 541 -6.93 30.51 22.94
N LEU A 542 -7.59 29.72 23.80
CA LEU A 542 -7.13 29.50 25.17
C LEU A 542 -6.21 28.27 25.29
N LYS A 543 -6.57 27.18 24.66
CA LYS A 543 -5.89 25.88 24.82
C LYS A 543 -4.99 25.50 23.66
N GLY A 544 -4.92 26.31 22.62
CA GLY A 544 -4.20 26.03 21.38
C GLY A 544 -5.03 25.23 20.42
N GLN A 545 -5.40 24.00 20.79
CA GLN A 545 -6.27 23.13 20.00
C GLN A 545 -7.26 22.40 20.90
N LEU A 546 -8.38 22.01 20.31
CA LEU A 546 -9.37 21.12 20.92
C LEU A 546 -9.70 19.98 19.95
N PRO A 547 -9.88 18.75 20.45
CA PRO A 547 -10.32 17.65 19.61
C PRO A 547 -11.78 17.83 19.17
N LEU A 548 -12.05 17.55 17.91
CA LEU A 548 -13.40 17.48 17.35
C LEU A 548 -13.57 16.15 16.63
N GLY A 549 -14.59 15.39 17.01
CA GLY A 549 -14.89 14.08 16.41
C GLY A 549 -15.92 14.17 15.30
N PHE A 550 -15.75 13.31 14.29
CA PHE A 550 -16.72 13.04 13.23
C PHE A 550 -16.97 11.55 13.20
N VAL A 551 -18.23 11.13 13.21
CA VAL A 551 -18.60 9.73 13.28
C VAL A 551 -19.56 9.34 12.17
N VAL A 552 -19.36 8.13 11.64
CA VAL A 552 -20.26 7.50 10.66
C VAL A 552 -20.95 6.34 11.35
N LEU A 553 -22.28 6.34 11.33
CA LEU A 553 -23.07 5.27 11.95
C LEU A 553 -23.11 4.03 11.07
N LYS A 554 -23.25 2.86 11.70
CA LYS A 554 -23.54 1.62 10.99
C LYS A 554 -24.90 1.71 10.29
N ASP A 555 -25.07 1.03 9.17
CA ASP A 555 -26.34 1.03 8.43
C ASP A 555 -27.45 0.46 9.29
N GLY A 556 -28.64 1.07 9.21
CA GLY A 556 -29.81 0.68 9.97
C GLY A 556 -29.82 1.10 11.43
N VAL A 557 -28.75 1.70 11.94
CA VAL A 557 -28.68 2.21 13.30
C VAL A 557 -29.32 3.60 13.37
N LYS A 558 -30.25 3.75 14.30
CA LYS A 558 -30.88 5.03 14.63
C LYS A 558 -30.55 5.41 16.05
N VAL A 559 -29.93 6.57 16.22
CA VAL A 559 -29.53 7.09 17.53
C VAL A 559 -29.94 8.56 17.65
N ASP A 560 -30.16 9.00 18.87
CA ASP A 560 -30.22 10.43 19.18
C ASP A 560 -28.79 10.97 19.16
N GLU A 561 -28.50 11.89 18.23
CA GLU A 561 -27.17 12.45 18.04
C GLU A 561 -26.60 13.11 19.31
N LEU A 562 -27.43 13.81 20.09
CA LEU A 562 -26.99 14.43 21.33
C LEU A 562 -26.68 13.40 22.42
N ALA A 563 -27.48 12.35 22.51
CA ALA A 563 -27.23 11.27 23.46
C ALA A 563 -25.93 10.51 23.08
N LEU A 564 -25.73 10.24 21.79
CA LEU A 564 -24.50 9.63 21.30
C LEU A 564 -23.27 10.48 21.61
N GLU A 565 -23.34 11.78 21.32
CA GLU A 565 -22.25 12.72 21.65
C GLU A 565 -21.90 12.66 23.15
N GLY A 566 -22.91 12.68 24.02
CA GLY A 566 -22.72 12.59 25.48
C GLY A 566 -22.02 11.29 25.89
N GLU A 567 -22.39 10.15 25.27
CA GLU A 567 -21.76 8.86 25.54
C GLU A 567 -20.29 8.83 25.07
N LEU A 568 -19.99 9.38 23.91
CA LEU A 568 -18.65 9.45 23.37
C LEU A 568 -17.75 10.38 24.20
N VAL A 569 -18.25 11.55 24.57
CA VAL A 569 -17.53 12.48 25.41
C VAL A 569 -17.23 11.84 26.78
N GLY A 570 -18.20 11.17 27.38
CA GLY A 570 -18.00 10.43 28.62
C GLY A 570 -16.96 9.35 28.53
N LYS A 571 -16.95 8.61 27.41
CA LYS A 571 -16.00 7.52 27.17
C LYS A 571 -14.56 8.03 27.01
N VAL A 572 -14.35 9.07 26.23
CA VAL A 572 -13.02 9.70 26.09
C VAL A 572 -12.54 10.26 27.42
N ARG A 573 -13.42 10.91 28.15
CA ARG A 573 -13.10 11.47 29.48
C ARG A 573 -12.71 10.38 30.48
N SER A 574 -13.40 9.24 30.49
CA SER A 574 -13.08 8.15 31.42
C SER A 574 -11.78 7.40 31.04
N GLU A 575 -11.46 7.27 29.75
CA GLU A 575 -10.30 6.50 29.29
C GLU A 575 -9.02 7.34 29.12
N ILE A 576 -9.12 8.58 28.66
CA ILE A 576 -7.96 9.48 28.52
C ILE A 576 -7.90 10.48 29.67
N GLY A 577 -9.06 11.00 30.09
CA GLY A 577 -9.20 12.03 31.11
C GLY A 577 -9.76 13.35 30.57
N ALA A 578 -10.11 14.23 31.48
CA ALA A 578 -10.64 15.56 31.16
C ALA A 578 -9.61 16.44 30.39
N VAL A 579 -8.34 16.10 30.50
CA VAL A 579 -7.23 16.82 29.80
C VAL A 579 -7.41 16.83 28.30
N ALA A 580 -8.03 15.81 27.71
CA ALA A 580 -8.29 15.74 26.28
C ALA A 580 -9.24 16.83 25.79
N CYS A 581 -10.14 17.33 26.66
CA CYS A 581 -11.13 18.33 26.31
C CYS A 581 -11.99 17.96 25.09
N PHE A 582 -12.29 16.68 24.94
CA PHE A 582 -13.16 16.17 23.87
C PHE A 582 -14.62 16.49 24.24
N LYS A 583 -15.23 17.40 23.48
CA LYS A 583 -16.56 17.93 23.81
C LYS A 583 -17.61 17.66 22.73
N HIS A 584 -17.21 17.47 21.50
CA HIS A 584 -18.14 17.36 20.38
C HIS A 584 -17.77 16.22 19.45
N ALA A 585 -18.80 15.49 19.03
CA ALA A 585 -18.74 14.46 17.99
C ALA A 585 -19.95 14.64 17.07
N LEU A 586 -19.68 14.93 15.81
CA LEU A 586 -20.70 15.23 14.81
C LEU A 586 -20.95 13.99 13.93
N VAL A 587 -22.22 13.68 13.68
CA VAL A 587 -22.60 12.57 12.80
C VAL A 587 -22.57 13.03 11.34
N VAL A 588 -21.86 12.28 10.52
CA VAL A 588 -21.77 12.49 9.06
C VAL A 588 -22.10 11.20 8.33
N ASP A 589 -22.54 11.31 7.07
CA ASP A 589 -22.85 10.12 6.28
C ASP A 589 -21.59 9.38 5.83
N ARG A 590 -20.50 10.13 5.60
CA ARG A 590 -19.19 9.59 5.22
C ARG A 590 -18.08 10.59 5.55
N LEU A 591 -16.87 10.04 5.69
CA LEU A 591 -15.66 10.85 5.90
C LEU A 591 -14.98 11.17 4.56
N PRO A 592 -14.46 12.38 4.40
CA PRO A 592 -13.60 12.68 3.25
C PRO A 592 -12.34 11.82 3.28
N LYS A 593 -12.09 11.11 2.17
CA LYS A 593 -10.95 10.20 2.03
C LYS A 593 -10.26 10.39 0.68
N THR A 594 -8.99 10.02 0.64
CA THR A 594 -8.30 9.82 -0.62
C THR A 594 -8.84 8.57 -1.32
N ARG A 595 -8.54 8.42 -2.61
CA ARG A 595 -8.90 7.20 -3.36
C ARG A 595 -8.23 5.94 -2.81
N SER A 596 -7.13 6.07 -2.07
CA SER A 596 -6.50 4.97 -1.35
C SER A 596 -7.13 4.67 0.02
N GLY A 597 -8.15 5.43 0.42
CA GLY A 597 -8.88 5.23 1.67
C GLY A 597 -8.37 5.99 2.88
N LYS A 598 -7.39 6.87 2.72
CA LYS A 598 -6.86 7.69 3.82
C LYS A 598 -7.78 8.86 4.13
N ILE A 599 -8.12 9.04 5.41
CA ILE A 599 -8.94 10.15 5.87
C ILE A 599 -8.18 11.47 5.69
N LEU A 600 -8.85 12.47 5.11
CA LEU A 600 -8.28 13.79 4.85
C LEU A 600 -8.41 14.71 6.07
N ARG A 601 -7.75 14.35 7.17
CA ARG A 601 -7.85 15.08 8.45
C ARG A 601 -7.43 16.54 8.34
N ARG A 602 -6.39 16.82 7.59
CA ARG A 602 -5.92 18.20 7.37
C ARG A 602 -7.00 19.06 6.73
N THR A 603 -7.64 18.56 5.68
CA THR A 603 -8.73 19.30 4.99
C THR A 603 -9.93 19.48 5.91
N ILE A 604 -10.31 18.44 6.66
CA ILE A 604 -11.39 18.53 7.66
C ILE A 604 -11.07 19.62 8.69
N ARG A 605 -9.84 19.65 9.19
CA ARG A 605 -9.39 20.66 10.15
C ARG A 605 -9.46 22.06 9.57
N GLN A 606 -8.98 22.26 8.34
CA GLN A 606 -9.02 23.56 7.67
C GLN A 606 -10.46 24.08 7.53
N ILE A 607 -11.39 23.19 7.16
CA ILE A 607 -12.81 23.56 7.09
C ILE A 607 -13.34 23.93 8.47
N ALA A 608 -13.02 23.15 9.49
CA ALA A 608 -13.47 23.40 10.87
C ALA A 608 -12.93 24.71 11.43
N ASP A 609 -11.71 25.08 11.07
CA ASP A 609 -11.07 26.34 11.48
C ASP A 609 -11.48 27.54 10.62
N GLY A 610 -12.30 27.33 9.60
CA GLY A 610 -12.71 28.40 8.66
C GLY A 610 -11.60 28.90 7.78
N GLU A 611 -10.54 28.10 7.59
CA GLU A 611 -9.42 28.44 6.72
C GLU A 611 -9.79 28.23 5.25
N GLN A 612 -9.11 28.95 4.37
CA GLN A 612 -9.16 28.63 2.95
C GLN A 612 -8.41 27.32 2.70
N TYR A 613 -9.02 26.46 1.89
CA TYR A 613 -8.43 25.18 1.55
C TYR A 613 -8.58 24.90 0.06
N THR A 614 -7.66 24.09 -0.45
CA THR A 614 -7.75 23.55 -1.80
C THR A 614 -8.33 22.14 -1.71
N VAL A 615 -9.33 21.84 -2.55
CA VAL A 615 -9.85 20.47 -2.65
C VAL A 615 -8.71 19.55 -3.09
N PRO A 616 -8.33 18.56 -2.25
CA PRO A 616 -7.26 17.65 -2.65
C PRO A 616 -7.61 16.92 -3.94
N SER A 617 -6.72 16.92 -4.90
CA SER A 617 -6.90 16.22 -6.17
C SER A 617 -6.97 14.71 -6.02
N THR A 618 -6.47 14.20 -4.89
CA THR A 618 -6.51 12.78 -4.52
C THR A 618 -7.82 12.35 -3.87
N ILE A 619 -8.74 13.28 -3.63
CA ILE A 619 -10.01 12.97 -2.96
C ILE A 619 -10.88 12.02 -3.78
N ASP A 620 -11.48 11.05 -3.11
CA ASP A 620 -12.38 10.08 -3.73
C ASP A 620 -13.68 10.75 -4.23
N ASP A 621 -14.32 11.51 -3.34
CA ASP A 621 -15.56 12.24 -3.66
C ASP A 621 -15.54 13.63 -3.03
N PRO A 622 -15.38 14.69 -3.84
CA PRO A 622 -15.36 16.07 -3.32
C PRO A 622 -16.64 16.49 -2.56
N THR A 623 -17.79 15.87 -2.86
CA THR A 623 -19.05 16.21 -2.19
C THR A 623 -19.04 15.86 -0.71
N SER A 624 -18.16 14.97 -0.25
CA SER A 624 -17.99 14.67 1.17
C SER A 624 -17.53 15.88 1.98
N LEU A 625 -16.81 16.82 1.37
CA LEU A 625 -16.39 18.05 2.02
C LEU A 625 -17.56 19.00 2.28
N ASN A 626 -18.55 19.03 1.39
CA ASN A 626 -19.75 19.85 1.56
C ASN A 626 -20.55 19.41 2.79
N GLU A 627 -20.56 18.12 3.07
CA GLU A 627 -21.22 17.59 4.27
C GLU A 627 -20.52 18.02 5.54
N ILE A 628 -19.20 18.00 5.57
CA ILE A 628 -18.42 18.51 6.70
C ILE A 628 -18.76 19.98 6.97
N GLU A 629 -18.81 20.80 5.93
CA GLU A 629 -19.22 22.20 6.04
C GLU A 629 -20.63 22.33 6.61
N ARG A 630 -21.55 21.49 6.16
CA ARG A 630 -22.94 21.52 6.58
C ARG A 630 -23.12 21.21 8.05
N VAL A 631 -22.47 20.17 8.57
CA VAL A 631 -22.58 19.77 9.98
C VAL A 631 -21.90 20.76 10.92
N LEU A 632 -20.87 21.45 10.45
CA LEU A 632 -20.17 22.48 11.25
C LEU A 632 -20.95 23.78 11.37
N ARG A 633 -21.90 24.04 10.48
CA ARG A 633 -22.77 25.22 10.52
C ARG A 633 -23.99 25.05 11.44
N ARG A 634 -24.25 23.84 11.94
CA ARG A 634 -25.33 23.54 12.90
C ARG A 634 -24.88 23.82 14.33
#